data_b8c358a1fa81274bcd3425e519c29da7
#
_entry.id   b8c358a1fa81274bcd3425e519c29da7
#
_cell.length_a   1.000
_cell.length_b   1.000
_cell.length_c   1.000
_cell.angle_alpha   90.00
_cell.angle_beta   90.00
_cell.angle_gamma   90.00
#
_symmetry.space_group_name_H-M   'P 1'
#
loop_
_entity.id
_entity.type
_entity.pdbx_description
1 polymer ?
#
loop_
_entity_poly.entity_id
_entity_poly.type
_entity_poly.pdbx_seq_one_letter_code
_entity_poly.pdbx_strand_id
1 'polypeptide(L)'
;MFRLISFCWVLLLANPSQGQDINVLLKEASNFERVQKENEALEKYKLVLTQDPVNIKALVKSAELSASIGGRQGDKNNKRLFYETALAYAKRAWQADSNHADAAYAMAMISGRMTDIETENKQIVAYVKDIKSYSDKALSINPDHGKANYTLGKWHYEMVTLSGLKKAAVKLFYGGLPSGDLEKAISFMEKCKTLEPYFALNYLDLAKAYKEARQPAKAIEVLNKLVKLPVRTGDDPAIKAEGAKMLEAIQ
;
A
#
# COMPACT_ATOMS: atom_id res chain seq x y z
N MET A 1 -72.55 -19.66 -28.65
CA MET A 1 -71.80 -18.44 -28.48
C MET A 1 -70.52 -18.82 -27.68
N PHE A 2 -69.45 -19.17 -28.34
CA PHE A 2 -68.18 -19.49 -27.70
C PHE A 2 -67.25 -18.26 -27.79
N ARG A 3 -66.87 -17.71 -26.66
CA ARG A 3 -65.83 -16.64 -26.56
C ARG A 3 -64.45 -17.27 -26.37
N LEU A 4 -63.63 -17.19 -27.39
CA LEU A 4 -62.20 -17.47 -27.31
C LEU A 4 -61.53 -16.36 -26.52
N ILE A 5 -60.93 -16.70 -25.37
CA ILE A 5 -60.04 -15.83 -24.60
C ILE A 5 -58.62 -16.11 -25.12
N SER A 6 -58.07 -15.15 -25.92
CA SER A 6 -56.68 -15.20 -26.38
C SER A 6 -55.78 -14.78 -25.23
N PHE A 7 -54.96 -15.72 -24.73
CA PHE A 7 -54.00 -15.48 -23.67
C PHE A 7 -52.66 -15.05 -24.33
N CYS A 8 -52.41 -13.75 -24.39
CA CYS A 8 -51.15 -13.23 -24.85
C CYS A 8 -50.06 -13.51 -23.78
N TRP A 9 -49.18 -14.48 -24.06
CA TRP A 9 -47.93 -14.68 -23.32
C TRP A 9 -46.96 -13.58 -23.70
N VAL A 10 -46.72 -12.61 -22.82
CA VAL A 10 -45.62 -11.67 -22.92
C VAL A 10 -44.37 -12.40 -22.42
N LEU A 11 -43.56 -12.89 -23.35
CA LEU A 11 -42.20 -13.35 -23.08
C LEU A 11 -41.36 -12.14 -22.70
N LEU A 12 -41.15 -11.90 -21.42
CA LEU A 12 -40.11 -11.05 -20.87
C LEU A 12 -38.78 -11.72 -21.24
N LEU A 13 -38.17 -11.29 -22.36
CA LEU A 13 -36.77 -11.55 -22.65
C LEU A 13 -35.93 -10.80 -21.61
N ALA A 14 -35.65 -11.46 -20.48
CA ALA A 14 -34.58 -11.05 -19.61
C ALA A 14 -33.27 -11.18 -20.41
N ASN A 15 -32.78 -10.09 -21.00
CA ASN A 15 -31.42 -10.02 -21.48
C ASN A 15 -30.52 -10.28 -20.26
N PRO A 16 -29.78 -11.38 -20.18
CA PRO A 16 -28.73 -11.47 -19.19
C PRO A 16 -27.75 -10.34 -19.52
N SER A 17 -27.70 -9.33 -18.69
CA SER A 17 -26.60 -8.38 -18.69
C SER A 17 -25.34 -9.24 -18.50
N GLN A 18 -24.62 -9.52 -19.60
CA GLN A 18 -23.35 -10.22 -19.52
C GLN A 18 -22.39 -9.26 -18.78
N GLY A 19 -22.34 -9.40 -17.47
CA GLY A 19 -21.32 -8.78 -16.66
C GLY A 19 -19.96 -9.20 -17.25
N GLN A 20 -19.08 -8.24 -17.51
CA GLN A 20 -17.73 -8.54 -18.00
C GLN A 20 -17.06 -9.50 -17.02
N ASP A 21 -16.40 -10.56 -17.54
CA ASP A 21 -15.72 -11.56 -16.71
C ASP A 21 -14.73 -10.88 -15.74
N ILE A 22 -14.81 -11.22 -14.46
CA ILE A 22 -13.96 -10.70 -13.39
C ILE A 22 -12.48 -10.85 -13.76
N ASN A 23 -12.08 -11.96 -14.36
CA ASN A 23 -10.70 -12.19 -14.77
C ASN A 23 -10.27 -11.23 -15.90
N VAL A 24 -11.18 -10.89 -16.81
CA VAL A 24 -10.92 -9.88 -17.86
C VAL A 24 -10.74 -8.50 -17.19
N LEU A 25 -11.62 -8.11 -16.29
CA LEU A 25 -11.51 -6.84 -15.56
C LEU A 25 -10.21 -6.74 -14.76
N LEU A 26 -9.82 -7.80 -14.04
CA LEU A 26 -8.56 -7.87 -13.29
C LEU A 26 -7.33 -7.75 -14.21
N LYS A 27 -7.39 -8.36 -15.40
CA LYS A 27 -6.31 -8.26 -16.41
C LYS A 27 -6.23 -6.85 -16.99
N GLU A 28 -7.36 -6.23 -17.31
CA GLU A 28 -7.42 -4.85 -17.80
C GLU A 28 -6.87 -3.89 -16.75
N ALA A 29 -7.29 -4.01 -15.48
CA ALA A 29 -6.77 -3.22 -14.37
C ALA A 29 -5.25 -3.33 -14.26
N SER A 30 -4.70 -4.55 -14.28
CA SER A 30 -3.27 -4.79 -14.23
C SER A 30 -2.53 -4.20 -15.45
N ASN A 31 -3.13 -4.22 -16.63
CA ASN A 31 -2.57 -3.57 -17.83
C ASN A 31 -2.52 -2.05 -17.67
N PHE A 32 -3.57 -1.42 -17.09
CA PHE A 32 -3.57 0.00 -16.80
C PHE A 32 -2.52 0.39 -15.76
N GLU A 33 -2.34 -0.40 -14.68
CA GLU A 33 -1.24 -0.18 -13.74
C GLU A 33 0.12 -0.19 -14.45
N ARG A 34 0.36 -1.17 -15.33
CA ARG A 34 1.63 -1.30 -16.04
C ARG A 34 1.97 -0.11 -16.93
N VAL A 35 0.96 0.59 -17.45
CA VAL A 35 1.13 1.81 -18.27
C VAL A 35 0.86 3.09 -17.48
N GLN A 36 0.88 3.00 -16.14
CA GLN A 36 0.74 4.12 -15.19
C GLN A 36 -0.60 4.89 -15.29
N LYS A 37 -1.63 4.24 -15.78
CA LYS A 37 -3.01 4.75 -15.82
C LYS A 37 -3.75 4.34 -14.54
N GLU A 38 -3.34 4.93 -13.41
CA GLU A 38 -3.78 4.51 -12.09
C GLU A 38 -5.27 4.74 -11.84
N ASN A 39 -5.83 5.83 -12.36
CA ASN A 39 -7.26 6.10 -12.24
C ASN A 39 -8.09 5.07 -13.01
N GLU A 40 -7.70 4.76 -14.25
CA GLU A 40 -8.37 3.76 -15.08
C GLU A 40 -8.23 2.35 -14.45
N ALA A 41 -7.07 2.04 -13.87
CA ALA A 41 -6.88 0.80 -13.13
C ALA A 41 -7.82 0.72 -11.92
N LEU A 42 -7.92 1.80 -11.13
CA LEU A 42 -8.81 1.87 -9.97
C LEU A 42 -10.28 1.68 -10.37
N GLU A 43 -10.73 2.31 -11.45
CA GLU A 43 -12.10 2.11 -11.94
C GLU A 43 -12.37 0.66 -12.36
N LYS A 44 -11.39 -0.03 -12.98
CA LYS A 44 -11.54 -1.45 -13.30
C LYS A 44 -11.61 -2.34 -12.05
N TYR A 45 -10.80 -2.07 -11.02
CA TYR A 45 -10.93 -2.78 -9.75
C TYR A 45 -12.27 -2.50 -9.06
N LYS A 46 -12.80 -1.29 -9.13
CA LYS A 46 -14.15 -0.97 -8.64
C LYS A 46 -15.23 -1.79 -9.36
N LEU A 47 -15.11 -1.95 -10.70
CA LEU A 47 -16.03 -2.81 -11.46
C LEU A 47 -15.94 -4.28 -11.02
N VAL A 48 -14.76 -4.80 -10.70
CA VAL A 48 -14.64 -6.13 -10.08
C VAL A 48 -15.43 -6.18 -8.77
N LEU A 49 -15.29 -5.15 -7.92
CA LEU A 49 -15.95 -5.09 -6.61
C LEU A 49 -17.47 -4.89 -6.68
N THR A 50 -18.04 -4.50 -7.81
CA THR A 50 -19.49 -4.51 -8.02
C THR A 50 -20.04 -5.92 -8.25
N GLN A 51 -19.22 -6.83 -8.79
CA GLN A 51 -19.58 -8.22 -9.09
C GLN A 51 -19.17 -9.18 -7.96
N ASP A 52 -17.98 -8.94 -7.38
CA ASP A 52 -17.43 -9.69 -6.25
C ASP A 52 -16.94 -8.73 -5.17
N PRO A 53 -17.82 -8.32 -4.24
CA PRO A 53 -17.54 -7.33 -3.20
C PRO A 53 -16.43 -7.73 -2.22
N VAL A 54 -16.06 -9.01 -2.17
CA VAL A 54 -15.05 -9.57 -1.26
C VAL A 54 -13.79 -10.00 -1.98
N ASN A 55 -13.61 -9.65 -3.24
CA ASN A 55 -12.41 -9.96 -4.03
C ASN A 55 -11.18 -9.30 -3.41
N ILE A 56 -10.37 -10.09 -2.70
CA ILE A 56 -9.20 -9.59 -1.95
C ILE A 56 -8.23 -8.83 -2.86
N LYS A 57 -7.94 -9.37 -4.04
CA LYS A 57 -7.03 -8.70 -4.98
C LYS A 57 -7.52 -7.32 -5.39
N ALA A 58 -8.80 -7.21 -5.74
CA ALA A 58 -9.38 -5.92 -6.13
C ALA A 58 -9.43 -4.95 -4.95
N LEU A 59 -9.78 -5.41 -3.73
CA LEU A 59 -9.79 -4.60 -2.52
C LEU A 59 -8.40 -4.05 -2.19
N VAL A 60 -7.38 -4.92 -2.16
CA VAL A 60 -6.00 -4.54 -1.86
C VAL A 60 -5.47 -3.57 -2.90
N LYS A 61 -5.68 -3.84 -4.19
CA LYS A 61 -5.27 -2.96 -5.28
C LYS A 61 -5.98 -1.60 -5.26
N SER A 62 -7.27 -1.58 -4.94
CA SER A 62 -8.01 -0.32 -4.75
C SER A 62 -7.46 0.49 -3.58
N ALA A 63 -7.06 -0.18 -2.48
CA ALA A 63 -6.40 0.48 -1.35
C ALA A 63 -5.04 1.06 -1.74
N GLU A 64 -4.17 0.29 -2.43
CA GLU A 64 -2.86 0.75 -2.89
C GLU A 64 -2.97 1.96 -3.83
N LEU A 65 -3.83 1.87 -4.85
CA LEU A 65 -4.00 2.93 -5.83
C LEU A 65 -4.60 4.20 -5.20
N SER A 66 -5.63 4.06 -4.36
CA SER A 66 -6.20 5.20 -3.64
C SER A 66 -5.15 5.87 -2.76
N ALA A 67 -4.32 5.10 -2.04
CA ALA A 67 -3.24 5.64 -1.21
C ALA A 67 -2.16 6.35 -2.04
N SER A 68 -1.78 5.79 -3.19
CA SER A 68 -0.79 6.39 -4.10
C SER A 68 -1.33 7.70 -4.70
N ILE A 69 -2.53 7.69 -5.28
CA ILE A 69 -3.18 8.89 -5.83
C ILE A 69 -3.34 9.96 -4.74
N GLY A 70 -3.78 9.56 -3.55
CA GLY A 70 -3.94 10.45 -2.39
C GLY A 70 -2.62 11.09 -1.95
N GLY A 71 -1.52 10.32 -1.96
CA GLY A 71 -0.18 10.80 -1.60
C GLY A 71 0.28 12.00 -2.44
N ARG A 72 -0.12 12.04 -3.69
CA ARG A 72 0.22 13.10 -4.65
C ARG A 72 -0.73 14.31 -4.63
N GLN A 73 -1.83 14.26 -3.83
CA GLN A 73 -2.72 15.41 -3.71
C GLN A 73 -2.04 16.55 -2.95
N GLY A 74 -2.04 17.75 -3.54
CA GLY A 74 -1.55 18.96 -2.86
C GLY A 74 -2.51 19.47 -1.79
N ASP A 75 -3.81 19.26 -1.97
CA ASP A 75 -4.83 19.64 -1.01
C ASP A 75 -5.00 18.59 0.10
N LYS A 76 -4.98 19.05 1.36
CA LYS A 76 -5.05 18.16 2.53
C LYS A 76 -6.39 17.43 2.65
N ASN A 77 -7.50 18.05 2.26
CA ASN A 77 -8.82 17.43 2.36
C ASN A 77 -8.96 16.33 1.31
N ASN A 78 -8.50 16.59 0.09
CA ASN A 78 -8.46 15.57 -0.97
C ASN A 78 -7.54 14.41 -0.57
N LYS A 79 -6.34 14.70 -0.02
CA LYS A 79 -5.45 13.65 0.49
C LYS A 79 -6.14 12.80 1.54
N ARG A 80 -6.81 13.42 2.52
CA ARG A 80 -7.58 12.73 3.56
C ARG A 80 -8.65 11.83 2.95
N LEU A 81 -9.46 12.34 2.04
CA LEU A 81 -10.53 11.57 1.39
C LEU A 81 -9.99 10.30 0.70
N PHE A 82 -8.88 10.43 -0.03
CA PHE A 82 -8.25 9.27 -0.67
C PHE A 82 -7.70 8.25 0.34
N TYR A 83 -7.08 8.71 1.44
CA TYR A 83 -6.56 7.82 2.46
C TYR A 83 -7.66 7.12 3.24
N GLU A 84 -8.75 7.81 3.57
CA GLU A 84 -9.94 7.22 4.20
C GLU A 84 -10.62 6.19 3.27
N THR A 85 -10.68 6.49 1.97
CA THR A 85 -11.15 5.53 0.95
C THR A 85 -10.24 4.30 0.90
N ALA A 86 -8.92 4.48 0.89
CA ALA A 86 -7.96 3.38 0.93
C ALA A 86 -8.12 2.53 2.21
N LEU A 87 -8.33 3.18 3.37
CA LEU A 87 -8.58 2.50 4.64
C LEU A 87 -9.87 1.68 4.60
N ALA A 88 -10.93 2.19 3.96
CA ALA A 88 -12.18 1.46 3.80
C ALA A 88 -11.98 0.17 2.96
N TYR A 89 -11.22 0.24 1.85
CA TYR A 89 -10.88 -0.94 1.06
C TYR A 89 -10.02 -1.94 1.84
N ALA A 90 -8.99 -1.48 2.54
CA ALA A 90 -8.13 -2.34 3.36
C ALA A 90 -8.91 -3.05 4.47
N LYS A 91 -9.81 -2.33 5.17
CA LYS A 91 -10.70 -2.92 6.19
C LYS A 91 -11.61 -3.99 5.59
N ARG A 92 -12.19 -3.75 4.41
CA ARG A 92 -13.01 -4.75 3.72
C ARG A 92 -12.21 -6.00 3.36
N ALA A 93 -10.97 -5.83 2.86
CA ALA A 93 -10.08 -6.97 2.58
C ALA A 93 -9.80 -7.78 3.85
N TRP A 94 -9.48 -7.11 4.95
CA TRP A 94 -9.25 -7.73 6.25
C TRP A 94 -10.49 -8.46 6.81
N GLN A 95 -11.68 -7.87 6.64
CA GLN A 95 -12.94 -8.49 7.05
C GLN A 95 -13.31 -9.69 6.18
N ALA A 96 -12.96 -9.66 4.89
CA ALA A 96 -13.22 -10.78 3.98
C ALA A 96 -12.34 -12.00 4.32
N ASP A 97 -11.05 -11.78 4.61
CA ASP A 97 -10.15 -12.85 5.06
C ASP A 97 -8.99 -12.27 5.89
N SER A 98 -9.09 -12.37 7.20
CA SER A 98 -8.03 -11.94 8.14
C SER A 98 -6.80 -12.87 8.16
N ASN A 99 -6.86 -14.00 7.46
CA ASN A 99 -5.72 -14.90 7.29
C ASN A 99 -5.11 -14.82 5.87
N HIS A 100 -5.35 -13.71 5.16
CA HIS A 100 -4.73 -13.42 3.88
C HIS A 100 -3.60 -12.40 4.03
N ALA A 101 -2.39 -12.73 3.54
CA ALA A 101 -1.21 -11.88 3.72
C ALA A 101 -1.37 -10.48 3.09
N ASP A 102 -1.95 -10.40 1.88
CA ASP A 102 -2.19 -9.11 1.21
C ASP A 102 -3.20 -8.24 1.97
N ALA A 103 -4.21 -8.84 2.61
CA ALA A 103 -5.19 -8.09 3.41
C ALA A 103 -4.54 -7.49 4.66
N ALA A 104 -3.71 -8.27 5.36
CA ALA A 104 -2.92 -7.78 6.48
C ALA A 104 -1.93 -6.68 6.04
N TYR A 105 -1.21 -6.90 4.93
CA TYR A 105 -0.32 -5.88 4.36
C TYR A 105 -1.07 -4.58 4.02
N ALA A 106 -2.26 -4.65 3.41
CA ALA A 106 -3.04 -3.45 3.08
C ALA A 106 -3.39 -2.63 4.32
N MET A 107 -3.75 -3.30 5.44
CA MET A 107 -3.97 -2.64 6.74
C MET A 107 -2.69 -1.97 7.26
N ALA A 108 -1.55 -2.64 7.20
CA ALA A 108 -0.26 -2.08 7.62
C ALA A 108 0.12 -0.85 6.77
N MET A 109 0.01 -0.96 5.46
CA MET A 109 0.34 0.10 4.50
C MET A 109 -0.49 1.35 4.74
N ILE A 110 -1.81 1.19 4.85
CA ILE A 110 -2.68 2.36 5.02
C ILE A 110 -2.57 2.97 6.43
N SER A 111 -2.30 2.17 7.46
CA SER A 111 -2.00 2.71 8.79
C SER A 111 -0.80 3.65 8.74
N GLY A 112 0.23 3.32 7.94
CA GLY A 112 1.34 4.23 7.70
C GLY A 112 0.90 5.55 7.04
N ARG A 113 0.08 5.50 5.99
CA ARG A 113 -0.42 6.70 5.31
C ARG A 113 -1.33 7.56 6.20
N MET A 114 -2.10 6.93 7.09
CA MET A 114 -2.95 7.66 8.04
C MET A 114 -2.14 8.49 9.02
N THR A 115 -0.91 8.09 9.39
CA THR A 115 -0.04 8.91 10.25
C THR A 115 0.34 10.24 9.63
N ASP A 116 0.32 10.36 8.29
CA ASP A 116 0.69 11.60 7.57
C ASP A 116 -0.38 12.70 7.68
N ILE A 117 -1.64 12.32 7.95
CA ILE A 117 -2.80 13.23 7.94
C ILE A 117 -3.48 13.36 9.30
N GLU A 118 -3.17 12.46 10.24
CA GLU A 118 -3.75 12.46 11.57
C GLU A 118 -3.11 13.53 12.44
N THR A 119 -3.92 14.18 13.28
CA THR A 119 -3.49 15.25 14.19
C THR A 119 -3.60 14.84 15.65
N GLU A 120 -4.41 13.83 15.95
CA GLU A 120 -4.56 13.34 17.32
C GLU A 120 -3.44 12.36 17.67
N ASN A 121 -2.59 12.72 18.61
CA ASN A 121 -1.43 11.92 19.01
C ASN A 121 -1.79 10.48 19.43
N LYS A 122 -2.90 10.30 20.12
CA LYS A 122 -3.37 8.97 20.54
C LYS A 122 -3.65 8.09 19.31
N GLN A 123 -4.27 8.63 18.29
CA GLN A 123 -4.59 7.93 17.05
C GLN A 123 -3.33 7.67 16.22
N ILE A 124 -2.38 8.62 16.17
CA ILE A 124 -1.07 8.40 15.53
C ILE A 124 -0.36 7.20 16.17
N VAL A 125 -0.32 7.16 17.52
CA VAL A 125 0.31 6.03 18.23
C VAL A 125 -0.41 4.71 17.96
N ALA A 126 -1.74 4.72 17.85
CA ALA A 126 -2.51 3.54 17.46
C ALA A 126 -2.11 3.06 16.06
N TYR A 127 -2.08 3.94 15.07
CA TYR A 127 -1.63 3.59 13.71
C TYR A 127 -0.19 3.04 13.67
N VAL A 128 0.73 3.64 14.43
CA VAL A 128 2.11 3.14 14.50
C VAL A 128 2.18 1.72 15.07
N LYS A 129 1.35 1.37 16.06
CA LYS A 129 1.22 0.00 16.58
C LYS A 129 0.59 -0.93 15.53
N ASP A 130 -0.42 -0.46 14.81
CA ASP A 130 -1.12 -1.19 13.75
C ASP A 130 -0.17 -1.55 12.60
N ILE A 131 0.70 -0.62 12.16
CA ILE A 131 1.71 -0.91 11.13
C ILE A 131 2.51 -2.17 11.51
N LYS A 132 3.04 -2.21 12.74
CA LYS A 132 3.81 -3.37 13.19
C LYS A 132 2.97 -4.63 13.27
N SER A 133 1.82 -4.57 13.95
CA SER A 133 0.95 -5.73 14.17
C SER A 133 0.50 -6.37 12.86
N TYR A 134 0.02 -5.57 11.91
CA TYR A 134 -0.44 -6.09 10.62
C TYR A 134 0.71 -6.52 9.70
N SER A 135 1.88 -5.87 9.77
CA SER A 135 3.06 -6.35 9.04
C SER A 135 3.55 -7.70 9.59
N ASP A 136 3.63 -7.85 10.91
CA ASP A 136 3.97 -9.13 11.55
C ASP A 136 2.98 -10.22 11.16
N LYS A 137 1.67 -9.91 11.13
CA LYS A 137 0.63 -10.84 10.69
C LYS A 137 0.81 -11.24 9.23
N ALA A 138 1.04 -10.28 8.33
CA ALA A 138 1.28 -10.56 6.91
C ALA A 138 2.48 -11.50 6.71
N LEU A 139 3.59 -11.25 7.42
CA LEU A 139 4.81 -12.05 7.34
C LEU A 139 4.71 -13.39 8.05
N SER A 140 3.84 -13.54 9.06
CA SER A 140 3.54 -14.85 9.66
C SER A 140 2.78 -15.78 8.71
N ILE A 141 1.98 -15.22 7.80
CA ILE A 141 1.22 -15.95 6.77
C ILE A 141 2.10 -16.21 5.55
N ASN A 142 2.77 -15.17 5.06
CA ASN A 142 3.68 -15.25 3.92
C ASN A 142 4.99 -14.51 4.23
N PRO A 143 6.03 -15.22 4.69
CA PRO A 143 7.34 -14.61 4.97
C PRO A 143 7.99 -13.94 3.76
N ASP A 144 7.61 -14.32 2.53
CA ASP A 144 8.12 -13.79 1.27
C ASP A 144 7.20 -12.73 0.65
N HIS A 145 6.33 -12.12 1.43
CA HIS A 145 5.55 -10.98 0.99
C HIS A 145 6.43 -9.72 0.92
N GLY A 146 6.87 -9.34 -0.31
CA GLY A 146 7.87 -8.30 -0.53
C GLY A 146 7.51 -6.95 0.11
N LYS A 147 6.32 -6.43 -0.17
CA LYS A 147 5.87 -5.13 0.37
C LYS A 147 5.62 -5.14 1.88
N ALA A 148 5.22 -6.27 2.47
CA ALA A 148 5.11 -6.38 3.93
C ALA A 148 6.49 -6.36 4.60
N ASN A 149 7.51 -6.99 3.99
CA ASN A 149 8.90 -6.87 4.42
C ASN A 149 9.35 -5.39 4.39
N TYR A 150 9.08 -4.66 3.30
CA TYR A 150 9.37 -3.24 3.26
C TYR A 150 8.67 -2.46 4.38
N THR A 151 7.36 -2.68 4.58
CA THR A 151 6.57 -1.94 5.57
C THR A 151 7.09 -2.15 6.99
N LEU A 152 7.44 -3.39 7.35
CA LEU A 152 8.03 -3.69 8.65
C LEU A 152 9.46 -3.14 8.78
N GLY A 153 10.26 -3.22 7.73
CA GLY A 153 11.60 -2.63 7.68
C GLY A 153 11.57 -1.12 7.88
N LYS A 154 10.67 -0.42 7.17
CA LYS A 154 10.43 1.02 7.33
C LYS A 154 9.98 1.36 8.75
N TRP A 155 9.06 0.60 9.32
CA TRP A 155 8.64 0.78 10.71
C TRP A 155 9.83 0.70 11.67
N HIS A 156 10.70 -0.32 11.55
CA HIS A 156 11.90 -0.45 12.37
C HIS A 156 12.83 0.76 12.22
N TYR A 157 13.05 1.24 10.99
CA TYR A 157 13.87 2.40 10.71
C TYR A 157 13.32 3.67 11.38
N GLU A 158 12.04 3.94 11.23
CA GLU A 158 11.40 5.12 11.80
C GLU A 158 11.39 5.08 13.33
N MET A 159 11.23 3.92 13.94
CA MET A 159 11.31 3.78 15.39
C MET A 159 12.72 4.04 15.93
N VAL A 160 13.77 3.68 15.19
CA VAL A 160 15.16 3.98 15.57
C VAL A 160 15.44 5.48 15.46
N THR A 161 15.02 6.10 14.37
CA THR A 161 15.29 7.52 14.06
C THR A 161 14.36 8.49 14.78
N LEU A 162 13.29 8.00 15.43
CA LEU A 162 12.41 8.82 16.25
C LEU A 162 13.21 9.49 17.37
N SER A 163 13.06 10.83 17.52
CA SER A 163 13.82 11.58 18.53
C SER A 163 13.52 11.11 19.95
N GLY A 164 14.53 11.18 20.84
CA GLY A 164 14.40 10.74 22.22
C GLY A 164 13.28 11.50 22.98
N LEU A 165 13.10 12.79 22.67
CA LEU A 165 12.02 13.60 23.25
C LEU A 165 10.63 13.06 22.85
N LYS A 166 10.43 12.72 21.57
CA LYS A 166 9.17 12.09 21.09
C LYS A 166 8.96 10.73 21.73
N LYS A 167 10.00 9.89 21.85
CA LYS A 167 9.94 8.59 22.52
C LYS A 167 9.50 8.74 23.99
N ALA A 168 10.08 9.71 24.71
CA ALA A 168 9.73 9.98 26.11
C ALA A 168 8.26 10.44 26.25
N ALA A 169 7.82 11.37 25.41
CA ALA A 169 6.42 11.84 25.41
C ALA A 169 5.43 10.68 25.12
N VAL A 170 5.71 9.86 24.11
CA VAL A 170 4.85 8.71 23.79
C VAL A 170 4.83 7.69 24.94
N LYS A 171 5.94 7.46 25.61
CA LYS A 171 6.01 6.57 26.77
C LYS A 171 5.17 7.11 27.92
N LEU A 172 5.27 8.40 28.22
CA LEU A 172 4.57 9.03 29.34
C LEU A 172 3.05 9.04 29.16
N PHE A 173 2.58 9.40 27.96
CA PHE A 173 1.15 9.64 27.72
C PHE A 173 0.39 8.43 27.11
N TYR A 174 1.10 7.51 26.43
CA TYR A 174 0.46 6.44 25.63
C TYR A 174 1.04 5.05 25.89
N GLY A 175 1.81 4.86 26.93
CA GLY A 175 2.39 3.57 27.31
C GLY A 175 3.57 3.11 26.43
N GLY A 176 4.08 4.00 25.58
CA GLY A 176 5.24 3.74 24.72
C GLY A 176 4.91 3.08 23.39
N LEU A 177 5.95 2.97 22.58
CA LEU A 177 5.98 2.20 21.33
C LEU A 177 7.03 1.09 21.47
N PRO A 178 6.86 -0.05 20.78
CA PRO A 178 7.92 -1.06 20.71
C PRO A 178 9.20 -0.44 20.13
N SER A 179 10.37 -0.90 20.60
CA SER A 179 11.65 -0.42 20.11
C SER A 179 11.90 -0.85 18.67
N GLY A 180 12.43 0.07 17.86
CA GLY A 180 12.97 -0.25 16.55
C GLY A 180 14.33 -0.93 16.63
N ASP A 181 14.78 -1.44 15.49
CA ASP A 181 16.07 -2.13 15.34
C ASP A 181 16.58 -1.85 13.92
N LEU A 182 17.72 -1.19 13.82
CA LEU A 182 18.25 -0.76 12.52
C LEU A 182 18.74 -1.94 11.67
N GLU A 183 19.28 -2.99 12.28
CA GLU A 183 19.72 -4.19 11.57
C GLU A 183 18.50 -4.94 10.98
N LYS A 184 17.41 -5.02 11.75
CA LYS A 184 16.14 -5.57 11.24
C LYS A 184 15.57 -4.72 10.12
N ALA A 185 15.61 -3.38 10.25
CA ALA A 185 15.17 -2.49 9.19
C ALA A 185 15.88 -2.81 7.88
N ILE A 186 17.21 -2.87 7.90
CA ILE A 186 18.03 -3.20 6.74
C ILE A 186 17.72 -4.62 6.23
N SER A 187 17.66 -5.61 7.10
CA SER A 187 17.40 -7.00 6.72
C SER A 187 16.05 -7.17 5.99
N PHE A 188 14.98 -6.59 6.51
CA PHE A 188 13.66 -6.64 5.88
C PHE A 188 13.63 -5.88 4.54
N MET A 189 14.27 -4.71 4.46
CA MET A 189 14.35 -3.94 3.21
C MET A 189 15.22 -4.64 2.16
N GLU A 190 16.31 -5.30 2.55
CA GLU A 190 17.12 -6.14 1.64
C GLU A 190 16.31 -7.32 1.10
N LYS A 191 15.53 -7.96 1.97
CA LYS A 191 14.62 -9.03 1.54
C LYS A 191 13.57 -8.50 0.56
N CYS A 192 12.99 -7.33 0.84
CA CYS A 192 12.08 -6.67 -0.09
C CYS A 192 12.77 -6.36 -1.42
N LYS A 193 14.01 -5.86 -1.43
CA LYS A 193 14.78 -5.59 -2.65
C LYS A 193 14.92 -6.81 -3.54
N THR A 194 15.07 -7.99 -2.93
CA THR A 194 15.16 -9.26 -3.65
C THR A 194 13.81 -9.71 -4.23
N LEU A 195 12.73 -9.56 -3.45
CA LEU A 195 11.38 -10.00 -3.82
C LEU A 195 10.70 -9.02 -4.77
N GLU A 196 10.97 -7.72 -4.63
CA GLU A 196 10.37 -6.62 -5.38
C GLU A 196 11.47 -5.75 -6.04
N PRO A 197 12.21 -6.27 -7.02
CA PRO A 197 13.43 -5.63 -7.54
C PRO A 197 13.19 -4.30 -8.27
N TYR A 198 11.95 -3.90 -8.49
CA TYR A 198 11.57 -2.65 -9.12
C TYR A 198 10.82 -1.69 -8.18
N PHE A 199 10.73 -1.99 -6.90
CA PHE A 199 10.05 -1.14 -5.93
C PHE A 199 10.94 0.01 -5.48
N ALA A 200 10.90 1.13 -6.22
CA ALA A 200 11.81 2.28 -6.08
C ALA A 200 11.87 2.84 -4.64
N LEU A 201 10.72 2.93 -3.95
CA LEU A 201 10.65 3.48 -2.60
C LEU A 201 11.47 2.66 -1.60
N ASN A 202 11.51 1.32 -1.75
CA ASN A 202 12.34 0.47 -0.90
C ASN A 202 13.84 0.77 -1.07
N TYR A 203 14.31 1.05 -2.28
CA TYR A 203 15.72 1.42 -2.50
C TYR A 203 16.08 2.74 -1.82
N LEU A 204 15.19 3.74 -1.89
CA LEU A 204 15.42 5.03 -1.25
C LEU A 204 15.51 4.89 0.27
N ASP A 205 14.54 4.20 0.89
CA ASP A 205 14.51 4.04 2.34
C ASP A 205 15.61 3.10 2.85
N LEU A 206 15.99 2.07 2.08
CA LEU A 206 17.14 1.22 2.38
C LEU A 206 18.46 2.02 2.35
N ALA A 207 18.61 2.93 1.39
CA ALA A 207 19.79 3.82 1.34
C ALA A 207 19.84 4.75 2.57
N LYS A 208 18.69 5.27 3.01
CA LYS A 208 18.59 6.04 4.28
C LYS A 208 19.00 5.19 5.48
N ALA A 209 18.53 3.94 5.53
CA ALA A 209 18.89 3.01 6.61
C ALA A 209 20.37 2.67 6.62
N TYR A 210 21.01 2.47 5.46
CA TYR A 210 22.45 2.28 5.37
C TYR A 210 23.24 3.52 5.78
N LYS A 211 22.76 4.72 5.43
CA LYS A 211 23.39 5.97 5.89
C LYS A 211 23.33 6.08 7.41
N GLU A 212 22.20 5.78 8.03
CA GLU A 212 22.02 5.76 9.49
C GLU A 212 22.94 4.73 10.15
N ALA A 213 23.11 3.57 9.52
CA ALA A 213 24.04 2.51 9.95
C ALA A 213 25.53 2.83 9.68
N ARG A 214 25.86 4.04 9.19
CA ARG A 214 27.23 4.45 8.81
C ARG A 214 27.87 3.54 7.77
N GLN A 215 27.08 3.04 6.81
CA GLN A 215 27.53 2.20 5.71
C GLN A 215 27.36 2.94 4.36
N PRO A 216 28.09 4.05 4.11
CA PRO A 216 27.88 4.90 2.94
C PRO A 216 28.13 4.17 1.62
N ALA A 217 29.08 3.24 1.57
CA ALA A 217 29.34 2.47 0.34
C ALA A 217 28.10 1.68 -0.12
N LYS A 218 27.39 1.04 0.81
CA LYS A 218 26.14 0.32 0.49
C LYS A 218 24.99 1.27 0.12
N ALA A 219 24.92 2.44 0.78
CA ALA A 219 23.95 3.47 0.41
C ALA A 219 24.17 3.93 -1.03
N ILE A 220 25.42 4.20 -1.43
CA ILE A 220 25.81 4.58 -2.81
C ILE A 220 25.42 3.48 -3.81
N GLU A 221 25.72 2.21 -3.51
CA GLU A 221 25.36 1.07 -4.37
C GLU A 221 23.85 1.01 -4.63
N VAL A 222 23.05 1.10 -3.57
CA VAL A 222 21.58 1.04 -3.65
C VAL A 222 21.02 2.24 -4.40
N LEU A 223 21.54 3.47 -4.17
CA LEU A 223 21.13 4.68 -4.87
C LEU A 223 21.50 4.64 -6.35
N ASN A 224 22.69 4.15 -6.71
CA ASN A 224 23.07 3.95 -8.10
C ASN A 224 22.12 3.00 -8.85
N LYS A 225 21.56 2.01 -8.15
CA LYS A 225 20.54 1.13 -8.71
C LYS A 225 19.19 1.83 -8.83
N LEU A 226 18.76 2.56 -7.78
CA LEU A 226 17.52 3.33 -7.76
C LEU A 226 17.37 4.26 -8.96
N VAL A 227 18.38 5.08 -9.23
CA VAL A 227 18.30 6.08 -10.32
C VAL A 227 18.19 5.44 -11.71
N LYS A 228 18.60 4.18 -11.86
CA LYS A 228 18.53 3.41 -13.10
C LYS A 228 17.24 2.57 -13.24
N LEU A 229 16.42 2.45 -12.19
CA LEU A 229 15.19 1.68 -12.27
C LEU A 229 14.23 2.28 -13.33
N PRO A 230 13.46 1.45 -14.05
CA PRO A 230 12.39 1.96 -14.89
C PRO A 230 11.29 2.60 -14.03
N VAL A 231 10.62 3.61 -14.56
CA VAL A 231 9.44 4.22 -13.92
C VAL A 231 8.26 3.26 -14.08
N ARG A 232 7.65 2.83 -12.97
CA ARG A 232 6.53 1.89 -12.94
C ARG A 232 5.30 2.44 -12.24
N THR A 233 5.48 3.44 -11.38
CA THR A 233 4.39 4.12 -10.66
C THR A 233 4.48 5.63 -10.82
N GLY A 234 3.39 6.33 -10.57
CA GLY A 234 3.37 7.80 -10.59
C GLY A 234 4.27 8.45 -9.55
N ASP A 235 4.68 7.71 -8.51
CA ASP A 235 5.55 8.21 -7.44
C ASP A 235 7.05 8.08 -7.78
N ASP A 236 7.42 7.15 -8.68
CA ASP A 236 8.82 6.82 -8.98
C ASP A 236 9.67 8.02 -9.45
N PRO A 237 9.17 8.97 -10.27
CA PRO A 237 9.97 10.11 -10.68
C PRO A 237 10.45 10.96 -9.49
N ALA A 238 9.57 11.23 -8.52
CA ALA A 238 9.92 11.99 -7.32
C ALA A 238 10.89 11.22 -6.42
N ILE A 239 10.66 9.92 -6.23
CA ILE A 239 11.53 9.02 -5.45
C ILE A 239 12.94 8.97 -6.05
N LYS A 240 13.05 8.83 -7.38
CA LYS A 240 14.34 8.79 -8.09
C LYS A 240 15.06 10.14 -8.01
N ALA A 241 14.34 11.26 -8.10
CA ALA A 241 14.93 12.59 -7.94
C ALA A 241 15.49 12.80 -6.52
N GLU A 242 14.77 12.35 -5.48
CA GLU A 242 15.28 12.37 -4.09
C GLU A 242 16.52 11.48 -3.95
N GLY A 243 16.50 10.28 -4.53
CA GLY A 243 17.65 9.37 -4.54
C GLY A 243 18.88 9.94 -5.23
N ALA A 244 18.69 10.63 -6.36
CA ALA A 244 19.79 11.30 -7.07
C ALA A 244 20.43 12.41 -6.21
N LYS A 245 19.62 13.27 -5.58
CA LYS A 245 20.12 14.30 -4.65
C LYS A 245 20.87 13.70 -3.46
N MET A 246 20.36 12.58 -2.93
CA MET A 246 21.03 11.89 -1.82
C MET A 246 22.37 11.28 -2.26
N LEU A 247 22.45 10.75 -3.49
CA LEU A 247 23.68 10.19 -4.06
C LEU A 247 24.75 11.28 -4.23
N GLU A 248 24.38 12.44 -4.79
CA GLU A 248 25.27 13.60 -4.93
C GLU A 248 25.81 14.10 -3.56
N ALA A 249 24.98 14.04 -2.52
CA ALA A 249 25.37 14.51 -1.17
C ALA A 249 26.28 13.53 -0.40
N ILE A 250 26.45 12.30 -0.86
CA ILE A 250 27.27 11.27 -0.20
C ILE A 250 28.63 11.10 -0.93
N GLN A 251 28.71 11.47 -2.22
CA GLN A 251 29.94 11.46 -3.02
C GLN A 251 30.83 12.68 -2.71
#